data_977be295f61354e9b119c1d9a5a877bd
#
_entry.id   977be295f61354e9b119c1d9a5a877bd
#
_cell.length_a   1.000
_cell.length_b   1.000
_cell.length_c   1.000
_cell.angle_alpha   90.00
_cell.angle_beta   90.00
_cell.angle_gamma   90.00
#
_symmetry.space_group_name_H-M   'P 1'
#
loop_
_entity.id
_entity.type
_entity.pdbx_description
1 polymer ?
#
loop_
_entity_poly.entity_id
_entity_poly.type
_entity_poly.pdbx_seq_one_letter_code
_entity_poly.pdbx_strand_id
1 'polypeptide(L)'
;MKLTWFGHSAFRLEFGKSVVMIDPFLTGNPAFGGDAEAASAGATHVVLTHGHADHIGDTAAICKRTGAKLVTNYELAMWLGKQGVEAFDPMNTGGTTDQGEFTVTLTQ
;
A
#
# COMPACT_ATOMS: atom_id res chain seq x y z
N MET A 1 8.65 16.34 1.83
CA MET A 1 8.14 14.95 2.01
C MET A 1 8.12 14.61 3.48
N LYS A 2 7.10 13.90 3.91
CA LYS A 2 7.00 13.39 5.27
C LYS A 2 6.99 11.86 5.21
N LEU A 3 7.90 11.23 5.98
CA LEU A 3 7.99 9.78 6.12
C LEU A 3 7.59 9.39 7.54
N THR A 4 6.62 8.49 7.66
CA THR A 4 6.22 7.92 8.94
C THR A 4 6.45 6.42 8.92
N TRP A 5 7.12 5.89 9.93
CA TRP A 5 7.36 4.46 10.11
C TRP A 5 6.48 3.96 11.25
N PHE A 6 5.70 2.92 10.97
CA PHE A 6 4.77 2.34 11.95
C PHE A 6 5.31 1.06 12.61
N GLY A 7 6.55 0.72 12.35
CA GLY A 7 7.13 -0.53 12.79
C GLY A 7 7.07 -1.60 11.71
N HIS A 8 7.86 -2.64 11.84
CA HIS A 8 8.01 -3.68 10.83
C HIS A 8 8.43 -3.04 9.50
N SER A 9 7.69 -3.28 8.43
CA SER A 9 7.95 -2.67 7.11
C SER A 9 6.83 -1.72 6.67
N ALA A 10 6.03 -1.24 7.61
CA ALA A 10 4.89 -0.39 7.31
C ALA A 10 5.28 1.09 7.35
N PHE A 11 5.06 1.77 6.23
CA PHE A 11 5.45 3.18 6.05
C PHE A 11 4.31 3.99 5.44
N ARG A 12 4.32 5.29 5.75
CA ARG A 12 3.49 6.29 5.10
C ARG A 12 4.40 7.38 4.54
N LEU A 13 4.25 7.67 3.24
CA LEU A 13 4.95 8.77 2.57
C LEU A 13 3.94 9.83 2.16
N GLU A 14 4.22 11.09 2.47
CA GLU A 14 3.38 12.21 2.07
C GLU A 14 4.20 13.21 1.28
N PHE A 15 3.79 13.46 0.04
CA PHE A 15 4.44 14.46 -0.82
C PHE A 15 3.45 14.94 -1.88
N GLY A 16 3.51 16.23 -2.24
CA GLY A 16 2.57 16.80 -3.19
C GLY A 16 1.14 16.56 -2.75
N LYS A 17 0.33 15.95 -3.61
CA LYS A 17 -1.04 15.54 -3.32
C LYS A 17 -1.15 14.05 -3.03
N SER A 18 -0.01 13.36 -2.95
CA SER A 18 0.03 11.91 -2.79
C SER A 18 0.28 11.52 -1.34
N VAL A 19 -0.44 10.48 -0.92
CA VAL A 19 -0.23 9.77 0.35
C VAL A 19 -0.09 8.31 0.02
N VAL A 20 1.12 7.77 0.19
CA VAL A 20 1.47 6.41 -0.21
C VAL A 20 1.70 5.57 1.03
N MET A 21 0.92 4.50 1.19
CA MET A 21 1.15 3.49 2.21
C MET A 21 1.97 2.35 1.61
N ILE A 22 3.02 1.96 2.30
CA ILE A 22 3.88 0.84 1.87
C ILE A 22 3.76 -0.28 2.88
N ASP A 23 3.40 -1.48 2.39
CA ASP A 23 3.27 -2.69 3.21
C ASP A 23 2.52 -2.42 4.54
N PRO A 24 1.26 -1.97 4.48
CA PRO A 24 0.57 -1.42 5.64
C PRO A 24 0.07 -2.49 6.62
N PHE A 25 1.00 -3.23 7.20
CA PHE A 25 0.72 -4.16 8.29
C PHE A 25 0.55 -3.36 9.58
N LEU A 26 -0.67 -2.95 9.86
CA LEU A 26 -1.00 -2.11 11.02
C LEU A 26 -1.72 -2.94 12.09
N THR A 27 -2.88 -3.49 11.76
CA THR A 27 -3.62 -4.38 12.67
C THR A 27 -2.83 -5.66 12.91
N GLY A 28 -2.53 -5.95 14.16
CA GLY A 28 -1.72 -7.12 14.55
C GLY A 28 -0.22 -6.86 14.56
N ASN A 29 0.23 -5.68 14.16
CA ASN A 29 1.64 -5.29 14.23
C ASN A 29 1.99 -4.93 15.68
N PRO A 30 2.86 -5.70 16.36
CA PRO A 30 3.15 -5.45 17.76
C PRO A 30 3.89 -4.13 18.02
N ALA A 31 4.53 -3.57 16.99
CA ALA A 31 5.22 -2.29 17.10
C ALA A 31 4.29 -1.10 16.85
N PHE A 32 3.07 -1.34 16.33
CA PHE A 32 2.09 -0.30 16.06
C PHE A 32 1.01 -0.30 17.12
N GLY A 33 1.01 0.70 17.98
CA GLY A 33 0.02 0.83 19.06
C GLY A 33 -1.12 1.80 18.73
N GLY A 34 -1.21 2.28 17.51
CA GLY A 34 -2.15 3.30 17.10
C GLY A 34 -3.42 2.77 16.46
N ASP A 35 -4.16 3.69 15.82
CA ASP A 35 -5.37 3.41 15.08
C ASP A 35 -5.04 3.27 13.60
N ALA A 36 -5.30 2.10 13.03
CA ALA A 36 -5.01 1.80 11.63
C ALA A 36 -5.76 2.73 10.66
N GLU A 37 -7.00 3.08 10.99
CA GLU A 37 -7.79 3.98 10.16
C GLU A 37 -7.17 5.38 10.13
N ALA A 38 -6.79 5.92 11.29
CA ALA A 38 -6.14 7.22 11.38
C ALA A 38 -4.78 7.23 10.67
N ALA A 39 -3.99 6.16 10.82
CA ALA A 39 -2.66 6.05 10.21
C ALA A 39 -2.72 6.02 8.67
N SER A 40 -3.82 5.55 8.10
CA SER A 40 -4.02 5.45 6.65
C SER A 40 -4.97 6.49 6.08
N ALA A 41 -5.40 7.46 6.88
CA ALA A 41 -6.35 8.48 6.44
C ALA A 41 -5.81 9.25 5.23
N GLY A 42 -6.65 9.43 4.22
CA GLY A 42 -6.30 10.18 3.01
C GLY A 42 -5.37 9.43 2.05
N ALA A 43 -5.13 8.15 2.25
CA ALA A 43 -4.26 7.36 1.37
C ALA A 43 -4.74 7.45 -0.09
N THR A 44 -3.82 7.76 -0.98
CA THR A 44 -4.07 7.80 -2.44
C THR A 44 -3.58 6.54 -3.12
N HIS A 45 -2.56 5.92 -2.57
CA HIS A 45 -1.94 4.70 -3.11
C HIS A 45 -1.54 3.76 -1.98
N VAL A 46 -1.62 2.47 -2.27
CA VAL A 46 -1.00 1.43 -1.45
C VAL A 46 -0.04 0.66 -2.35
N VAL A 47 1.21 0.55 -1.93
CA VAL A 47 2.26 -0.17 -2.65
C VAL A 47 2.66 -1.37 -1.82
N LEU A 48 2.63 -2.57 -2.41
CA LEU A 48 3.02 -3.80 -1.73
C LEU A 48 4.28 -4.37 -2.35
N THR A 49 5.20 -4.79 -1.50
CA THR A 49 6.44 -5.42 -1.95
C THR A 49 6.22 -6.89 -2.30
N HIS A 50 5.43 -7.60 -1.51
CA HIS A 50 5.14 -9.03 -1.72
C HIS A 50 3.91 -9.46 -0.93
N GLY A 51 3.53 -10.72 -1.05
CA GLY A 51 2.25 -11.25 -0.58
C GLY A 51 2.24 -11.89 0.80
N HIS A 52 3.25 -11.69 1.65
CA HIS A 52 3.18 -12.18 3.02
C HIS A 52 2.16 -11.38 3.84
N ALA A 53 1.48 -12.04 4.78
CA ALA A 53 0.40 -11.44 5.55
C ALA A 53 0.86 -10.21 6.36
N ASP A 54 2.08 -10.24 6.87
CA ASP A 54 2.68 -9.16 7.65
C ASP A 54 3.20 -7.99 6.78
N HIS A 55 2.88 -8.00 5.49
CA HIS A 55 3.11 -6.92 4.54
C HIS A 55 1.80 -6.47 3.88
N ILE A 56 0.95 -7.42 3.46
CA ILE A 56 -0.39 -7.10 2.95
C ILE A 56 -1.19 -6.36 4.01
N GLY A 57 -1.21 -6.87 5.23
CA GLY A 57 -1.86 -6.24 6.38
C GLY A 57 -3.26 -5.73 6.09
N ASP A 58 -3.45 -4.43 6.24
CA ASP A 58 -4.74 -3.76 6.12
C ASP A 58 -5.04 -3.25 4.71
N THR A 59 -4.30 -3.70 3.69
CA THR A 59 -4.40 -3.18 2.32
C THR A 59 -5.84 -3.15 1.80
N ALA A 60 -6.56 -4.27 1.89
CA ALA A 60 -7.92 -4.34 1.37
C ALA A 60 -8.83 -3.33 2.09
N ALA A 61 -8.74 -3.24 3.41
CA ALA A 61 -9.55 -2.32 4.20
C ALA A 61 -9.23 -0.86 3.85
N ILE A 62 -7.94 -0.52 3.70
CA ILE A 62 -7.49 0.83 3.34
C ILE A 62 -8.02 1.20 1.95
N CYS A 63 -7.83 0.34 0.96
CA CYS A 63 -8.26 0.61 -0.41
C CYS A 63 -9.78 0.77 -0.50
N LYS A 64 -10.54 -0.06 0.20
CA LYS A 64 -12.01 0.06 0.21
C LYS A 64 -12.47 1.35 0.87
N ARG A 65 -11.83 1.76 1.96
CA ARG A 65 -12.22 2.96 2.71
C ARG A 65 -11.82 4.25 2.02
N THR A 66 -10.63 4.29 1.42
CA THR A 66 -10.06 5.52 0.86
C THR A 66 -10.20 5.64 -0.64
N GLY A 67 -10.44 4.54 -1.35
CA GLY A 67 -10.37 4.50 -2.80
C GLY A 67 -8.94 4.48 -3.34
N ALA A 68 -7.94 4.25 -2.48
CA ALA A 68 -6.53 4.22 -2.87
C ALA A 68 -6.28 3.19 -3.97
N LYS A 69 -5.38 3.56 -4.90
CA LYS A 69 -4.94 2.64 -5.96
C LYS A 69 -3.86 1.71 -5.43
N LEU A 70 -4.08 0.42 -5.61
CA LEU A 70 -3.09 -0.61 -5.28
C LEU A 70 -2.08 -0.76 -6.41
N VAL A 71 -0.80 -0.69 -6.08
CA VAL A 71 0.30 -0.90 -7.03
C VAL A 71 1.14 -2.06 -6.51
N THR A 72 1.17 -3.15 -7.25
CA THR A 72 1.89 -4.36 -6.86
C THR A 72 2.01 -5.32 -8.05
N ASN A 73 2.52 -6.54 -7.81
CA ASN A 73 2.61 -7.54 -8.86
C ASN A 73 1.21 -8.03 -9.29
N TYR A 74 1.16 -8.60 -10.48
CA TYR A 74 -0.10 -9.00 -11.12
C TYR A 74 -0.91 -9.98 -10.26
N GLU A 75 -0.28 -11.05 -9.78
CA GLU A 75 -0.99 -12.10 -9.03
C GLU A 75 -1.60 -11.57 -7.74
N LEU A 76 -0.85 -10.76 -7.02
CA LEU A 76 -1.31 -10.17 -5.76
C LEU A 76 -2.43 -9.16 -5.99
N ALA A 77 -2.31 -8.34 -7.05
CA ALA A 77 -3.36 -7.40 -7.42
C ALA A 77 -4.67 -8.14 -7.77
N MET A 78 -4.58 -9.24 -8.51
CA MET A 78 -5.76 -10.04 -8.86
C MET A 78 -6.39 -10.67 -7.63
N TRP A 79 -5.59 -11.19 -6.71
CA TRP A 79 -6.09 -11.76 -5.47
C TRP A 79 -6.79 -10.72 -4.60
N LEU A 80 -6.18 -9.54 -4.44
CA LEU A 80 -6.77 -8.44 -3.67
C LEU A 80 -8.01 -7.85 -4.36
N GLY A 81 -8.05 -7.88 -5.68
CA GLY A 81 -9.24 -7.49 -6.44
C GLY A 81 -10.45 -8.33 -6.04
N LYS A 82 -10.25 -9.63 -5.79
CA LYS A 82 -11.29 -10.52 -5.29
C LYS A 82 -11.69 -10.21 -3.85
N GLN A 83 -10.85 -9.51 -3.10
CA GLN A 83 -11.12 -9.07 -1.74
C GLN A 83 -11.82 -7.71 -1.69
N GLY A 84 -12.13 -7.12 -2.85
CA GLY A 84 -12.88 -5.87 -2.93
C GLY A 84 -12.05 -4.63 -3.30
N VAL A 85 -10.78 -4.77 -3.61
CA VAL A 85 -9.97 -3.66 -4.12
C VAL A 85 -10.39 -3.38 -5.56
N GLU A 86 -10.86 -2.16 -5.85
CA GLU A 86 -11.41 -1.82 -7.16
C GLU A 86 -10.39 -1.13 -8.07
N ALA A 87 -9.50 -0.29 -7.50
CA ALA A 87 -8.51 0.44 -8.27
C ALA A 87 -7.14 -0.20 -8.07
N PHE A 88 -6.55 -0.74 -9.13
CA PHE A 88 -5.21 -1.33 -9.04
C PHE A 88 -4.47 -1.18 -10.37
N ASP A 89 -3.15 -1.15 -10.26
CA ASP A 89 -2.23 -1.04 -11.37
C ASP A 89 -1.22 -2.18 -11.26
N PRO A 90 -1.51 -3.35 -11.89
CA PRO A 90 -0.69 -4.54 -11.72
C PRO A 90 0.52 -4.50 -12.64
N MET A 91 1.63 -5.09 -12.18
CA MET A 91 2.84 -5.18 -12.98
C MET A 91 3.64 -6.43 -12.65
N ASN A 92 4.70 -6.68 -13.41
CA ASN A 92 5.63 -7.77 -13.16
C ASN A 92 6.96 -7.23 -12.62
N THR A 93 7.73 -8.11 -12.01
CA THR A 93 9.10 -7.79 -11.56
C THR A 93 9.91 -7.22 -12.73
N GLY A 94 10.58 -6.11 -12.49
CA GLY A 94 11.32 -5.36 -13.51
C GLY A 94 10.48 -4.29 -14.20
N GLY A 95 9.16 -4.29 -14.00
CA GLY A 95 8.27 -3.29 -14.57
C GLY A 95 8.26 -1.99 -13.78
N THR A 96 7.89 -0.92 -14.47
CA THR A 96 7.73 0.41 -13.88
C THR A 96 6.37 0.95 -14.27
N THR A 97 5.66 1.55 -13.33
CA THR A 97 4.40 2.22 -13.60
C THR A 97 4.46 3.67 -13.13
N ASP A 98 3.85 4.55 -13.91
CA ASP A 98 3.77 5.99 -13.65
C ASP A 98 2.49 6.29 -12.87
N GLN A 99 2.62 6.91 -11.72
CA GLN A 99 1.50 7.28 -10.84
C GLN A 99 1.28 8.80 -10.80
N GLY A 100 1.85 9.54 -11.75
CA GLY A 100 1.73 11.00 -11.84
C GLY A 100 2.85 11.69 -11.10
N GLU A 101 2.75 11.81 -9.79
CA GLU A 101 3.78 12.47 -8.98
C GLU A 101 5.00 11.58 -8.68
N PHE A 102 4.90 10.28 -8.97
CA PHE A 102 5.97 9.32 -8.70
C PHE A 102 5.85 8.11 -9.62
N THR A 103 6.89 7.31 -9.66
CA THR A 103 6.88 6.02 -10.36
C THR A 103 7.15 4.91 -9.35
N VAL A 104 6.67 3.72 -9.67
CA VAL A 104 6.94 2.51 -8.90
C VAL A 104 7.60 1.49 -9.80
N THR A 105 8.74 0.96 -9.37
CA THR A 105 9.45 -0.11 -10.06
C THR A 105 9.54 -1.31 -9.13
N LEU A 106 9.12 -2.48 -9.62
CA LEU A 106 9.29 -3.72 -8.88
C LEU A 106 10.66 -4.32 -9.21
N THR A 107 11.45 -4.57 -8.19
CA THR A 107 12.74 -5.21 -8.30
C THR A 107 12.74 -6.56 -7.59
N GLN A 108 13.70 -7.38 -7.93
CA GLN A 108 13.87 -8.68 -7.30
C GLN A 108 14.70 -8.57 -6.01
#